data_85721d63511611fbb425c07873d220fd
#
_entry.id   85721d63511611fbb425c07873d220fd
#
_cell.length_a   1.000
_cell.length_b   1.000
_cell.length_c   1.000
_cell.angle_alpha   90.00
_cell.angle_beta   90.00
_cell.angle_gamma   90.00
#
_symmetry.space_group_name_H-M   'P 1'
#
loop_
_entity.id
_entity.type
_entity.pdbx_description
1 polymer ?
#
loop_
_entity_poly.entity_id
_entity_poly.type
_entity_poly.pdbx_seq_one_letter_code
_entity_poly.pdbx_strand_id
1 'polypeptide(L)'
;RAEGADLLILALVLLLADLAWGTLWDLAAGTDWFGSLATGWPPRQPGSLPRLPYTQRRAPAGRLLRRLNRLLGWWRESFWPQAGRALLSLLAAALLAAVLSLLLPAALRPLNAVLVALLGLGAAARRRGMDLPAGEALAAVGLGWLAGHLAFAPPEGTSALLALCLALSAWGGLRLARARRGALLLLNSGQMAAAALLAALQQPLPAGLLALLLLGQVALQPSLAS
;
A
#
# COMPACT_ATOMS: atom_id res chain seq x y z
N ARG A 1 -33.50 8.07 -5.52
CA ARG A 1 -32.85 7.97 -4.18
C ARG A 1 -31.77 6.88 -4.11
N ALA A 2 -31.92 5.76 -4.86
CA ALA A 2 -30.89 4.70 -4.95
C ALA A 2 -29.59 5.24 -5.57
N GLU A 3 -29.67 6.00 -6.68
CA GLU A 3 -28.49 6.53 -7.38
C GLU A 3 -27.59 7.40 -6.49
N GLY A 4 -28.16 8.19 -5.57
CA GLY A 4 -27.37 9.00 -4.65
C GLY A 4 -26.58 8.19 -3.62
N ALA A 5 -27.14 7.05 -3.15
CA ALA A 5 -26.47 6.14 -2.23
C ALA A 5 -25.32 5.40 -2.93
N ASP A 6 -25.52 4.98 -4.17
CA ASP A 6 -24.51 4.27 -4.96
C ASP A 6 -23.33 5.18 -5.29
N LEU A 7 -23.57 6.45 -5.62
CA LEU A 7 -22.53 7.45 -5.83
C LEU A 7 -21.72 7.72 -4.54
N LEU A 8 -22.38 7.77 -3.40
CA LEU A 8 -21.71 7.92 -2.11
C LEU A 8 -20.80 6.71 -1.82
N ILE A 9 -21.32 5.48 -2.00
CA ILE A 9 -20.55 4.26 -1.82
C ILE A 9 -19.34 4.26 -2.76
N LEU A 10 -19.52 4.60 -4.03
CA LEU A 10 -18.41 4.71 -5.00
C LEU A 10 -17.36 5.72 -4.54
N ALA A 11 -17.78 6.91 -4.09
CA ALA A 11 -16.84 7.92 -3.57
C ALA A 11 -16.06 7.41 -2.35
N LEU A 12 -16.72 6.73 -1.41
CA LEU A 12 -16.07 6.14 -0.24
C LEU A 12 -15.08 5.03 -0.61
N VAL A 13 -15.41 4.20 -1.62
CA VAL A 13 -14.50 3.16 -2.14
C VAL A 13 -13.28 3.80 -2.80
N LEU A 14 -13.44 4.84 -3.58
CA LEU A 14 -12.33 5.58 -4.19
C LEU A 14 -11.43 6.21 -3.11
N LEU A 15 -12.02 6.82 -2.09
CA LEU A 15 -11.27 7.36 -0.95
C LEU A 15 -10.51 6.26 -0.20
N LEU A 16 -11.10 5.07 -0.05
CA LEU A 16 -10.44 3.94 0.59
C LEU A 16 -9.28 3.43 -0.27
N ALA A 17 -9.52 3.16 -1.55
CA ALA A 17 -8.54 2.51 -2.42
C ALA A 17 -7.39 3.47 -2.79
N ASP A 18 -7.71 4.68 -3.20
CA ASP A 18 -6.72 5.63 -3.73
C ASP A 18 -6.06 6.43 -2.60
N LEU A 19 -6.86 7.10 -1.77
CA LEU A 19 -6.31 7.95 -0.72
C LEU A 19 -5.75 7.16 0.46
N ALA A 20 -6.53 6.23 1.06
CA ALA A 20 -6.08 5.57 2.27
C ALA A 20 -5.07 4.45 1.97
N TRP A 21 -5.38 3.50 1.07
CA TRP A 21 -4.49 2.40 0.74
C TRP A 21 -3.25 2.86 -0.05
N GLY A 22 -3.43 3.79 -1.01
CA GLY A 22 -2.32 4.39 -1.75
C GLY A 22 -1.33 5.07 -0.81
N THR A 23 -1.81 5.92 0.10
CA THR A 23 -0.97 6.59 1.11
C THR A 23 -0.27 5.58 2.04
N LEU A 24 -0.98 4.54 2.49
CA LEU A 24 -0.38 3.47 3.31
C LEU A 24 0.75 2.76 2.56
N TRP A 25 0.54 2.46 1.27
CA TRP A 25 1.56 1.84 0.44
C TRP A 25 2.78 2.74 0.26
N ASP A 26 2.57 3.99 -0.14
CA ASP A 26 3.65 4.96 -0.38
C ASP A 26 4.49 5.20 0.88
N LEU A 27 3.84 5.37 2.03
CA LEU A 27 4.53 5.58 3.29
C LEU A 27 5.26 4.33 3.77
N ALA A 28 4.64 3.15 3.70
CA ALA A 28 5.26 1.90 4.11
C ALA A 28 6.43 1.53 3.17
N ALA A 29 6.26 1.81 1.87
CA ALA A 29 7.23 1.54 0.85
C ALA A 29 8.26 2.67 0.66
N GLY A 30 7.91 3.93 0.88
CA GLY A 30 8.75 5.13 0.66
C GLY A 30 9.68 5.46 1.82
N THR A 31 9.34 5.06 3.06
CA THR A 31 10.10 5.43 4.24
C THR A 31 11.06 4.32 4.67
N ASP A 32 12.31 4.68 4.94
CA ASP A 32 13.29 3.75 5.51
C ASP A 32 13.07 3.58 7.02
N TRP A 33 12.04 2.80 7.37
CA TRP A 33 11.69 2.48 8.75
C TRP A 33 12.81 1.75 9.49
N PHE A 34 13.49 0.83 8.80
CA PHE A 34 14.54 0.02 9.41
C PHE A 34 15.82 0.82 9.64
N GLY A 35 16.21 1.69 8.71
CA GLY A 35 17.32 2.61 8.89
C GLY A 35 17.04 3.58 10.04
N SER A 36 15.84 4.15 10.11
CA SER A 36 15.42 5.03 11.21
C SER A 36 15.41 4.34 12.58
N LEU A 37 15.04 3.05 12.64
CA LEU A 37 15.10 2.22 13.84
C LEU A 37 16.51 1.78 14.19
N ALA A 38 17.37 1.54 13.19
CA ALA A 38 18.74 1.11 13.38
C ALA A 38 19.71 2.26 13.74
N THR A 39 19.30 3.52 13.54
CA THR A 39 20.11 4.68 13.95
C THR A 39 20.37 4.60 15.44
N GLY A 40 21.64 4.46 15.78
CA GLY A 40 22.11 4.05 17.10
C GLY A 40 21.56 4.91 18.25
N TRP A 41 21.45 4.28 19.41
CA TRP A 41 21.06 4.94 20.64
C TRP A 41 22.03 6.09 20.94
N PRO A 42 21.54 7.31 21.20
CA PRO A 42 22.42 8.42 21.47
C PRO A 42 23.36 8.11 22.64
N PRO A 43 24.62 8.56 22.57
CA PRO A 43 25.56 8.39 23.67
C PRO A 43 24.98 9.00 24.93
N ARG A 44 25.28 8.37 26.05
CA ARG A 44 24.81 8.72 27.37
C ARG A 44 25.04 10.21 27.67
N GLN A 45 24.01 11.06 27.65
CA GLN A 45 24.10 12.39 28.24
C GLN A 45 23.91 12.23 29.74
N PRO A 46 24.94 12.49 30.54
CA PRO A 46 24.82 12.50 31.99
C PRO A 46 24.11 13.81 32.38
N GLY A 47 22.86 13.78 32.77
CA GLY A 47 22.28 14.96 33.39
C GLY A 47 20.78 15.17 33.35
N SER A 48 20.01 14.47 32.53
CA SER A 48 18.57 14.81 32.32
C SER A 48 17.55 14.02 33.15
N LEU A 49 17.99 13.26 34.14
CA LEU A 49 17.06 12.53 35.01
C LEU A 49 16.57 13.43 36.16
N PRO A 50 15.25 13.62 36.32
CA PRO A 50 14.76 14.15 37.60
C PRO A 50 15.21 13.20 38.71
N ARG A 51 15.92 13.77 39.71
CA ARG A 51 16.38 13.02 40.89
C ARG A 51 15.17 12.70 41.77
N LEU A 52 14.49 11.63 41.49
CA LEU A 52 13.44 11.11 42.36
C LEU A 52 14.09 10.39 43.56
N PRO A 53 13.60 10.60 44.81
CA PRO A 53 14.24 10.09 46.02
C PRO A 53 14.40 8.54 46.06
N TYR A 54 13.63 7.81 45.27
CA TYR A 54 13.66 6.34 45.23
C TYR A 54 14.45 5.74 44.06
N THR A 55 15.17 6.56 43.28
CA THR A 55 15.91 6.10 42.10
C THR A 55 17.40 5.91 42.35
N GLN A 56 17.75 5.17 43.39
CA GLN A 56 19.14 4.74 43.58
C GLN A 56 19.65 3.94 42.37
N ARG A 57 20.93 4.15 42.00
CA ARG A 57 21.53 3.54 40.81
C ARG A 57 21.36 2.00 40.69
N ARG A 58 21.24 1.32 41.82
CA ARG A 58 21.09 -0.15 41.89
C ARG A 58 19.65 -0.64 41.99
N ALA A 59 18.68 0.24 42.27
CA ALA A 59 17.28 -0.13 42.40
C ALA A 59 16.67 -0.58 41.03
N PRO A 60 15.77 -1.58 41.02
CA PRO A 60 15.07 -2.02 39.78
C PRO A 60 14.37 -0.86 39.08
N ALA A 61 13.71 0.03 39.82
CA ALA A 61 13.07 1.23 39.32
C ALA A 61 14.05 2.17 38.63
N GLY A 62 15.25 2.36 39.18
CA GLY A 62 16.31 3.16 38.56
C GLY A 62 16.85 2.55 37.25
N ARG A 63 16.84 1.21 37.12
CA ARG A 63 17.21 0.53 35.86
C ARG A 63 16.14 0.73 34.78
N LEU A 64 14.87 0.59 35.15
CA LEU A 64 13.74 0.83 34.26
C LEU A 64 13.69 2.27 33.78
N LEU A 65 13.81 3.23 34.69
CA LEU A 65 13.80 4.66 34.37
C LEU A 65 14.93 5.03 33.39
N ARG A 66 16.12 4.47 33.58
CA ARG A 66 17.25 4.69 32.64
C ARG A 66 17.01 4.09 31.26
N ARG A 67 16.29 2.95 31.15
CA ARG A 67 15.89 2.36 29.86
C ARG A 67 14.84 3.23 29.17
N LEU A 68 13.83 3.66 29.92
CA LEU A 68 12.78 4.55 29.41
C LEU A 68 13.34 5.89 28.93
N ASN A 69 14.24 6.52 29.70
CA ASN A 69 14.85 7.78 29.28
C ASN A 69 15.75 7.63 28.06
N ARG A 70 16.46 6.50 27.92
CA ARG A 70 17.21 6.22 26.68
C ARG A 70 16.27 6.06 25.51
N LEU A 71 15.15 5.33 25.68
CA LEU A 71 14.14 5.15 24.65
C LEU A 71 13.51 6.49 24.25
N LEU A 72 13.14 7.31 25.25
CA LEU A 72 12.55 8.64 24.99
C LEU A 72 13.54 9.60 24.33
N GLY A 73 14.82 9.59 24.77
CA GLY A 73 15.87 10.36 24.15
C GLY A 73 16.10 9.96 22.70
N TRP A 74 16.26 8.66 22.44
CA TRP A 74 16.36 8.12 21.08
C TRP A 74 15.15 8.47 20.23
N TRP A 75 13.93 8.29 20.77
CA TRP A 75 12.69 8.63 20.10
C TRP A 75 12.67 10.09 19.68
N ARG A 76 12.98 11.01 20.61
CA ARG A 76 12.89 12.46 20.39
C ARG A 76 14.02 13.00 19.52
N GLU A 77 15.24 12.47 19.68
CA GLU A 77 16.45 13.03 19.05
C GLU A 77 16.80 12.36 17.74
N SER A 78 16.49 11.07 17.58
CA SER A 78 16.87 10.29 16.39
C SER A 78 15.68 9.89 15.54
N PHE A 79 14.68 9.21 16.11
CA PHE A 79 13.57 8.64 15.36
C PHE A 79 12.57 9.71 14.88
N TRP A 80 12.13 10.57 15.81
CA TRP A 80 11.08 11.55 15.51
C TRP A 80 11.43 12.54 14.40
N PRO A 81 12.64 13.14 14.34
CA PRO A 81 13.02 14.04 13.26
C PRO A 81 13.05 13.36 11.88
N GLN A 82 13.40 12.06 11.84
CA GLN A 82 13.55 11.30 10.59
C GLN A 82 12.23 10.68 10.11
N ALA A 83 11.48 10.05 10.98
CA ALA A 83 10.31 9.24 10.63
C ALA A 83 8.99 9.72 11.26
N GLY A 84 9.02 10.73 12.15
CA GLY A 84 7.84 11.13 12.92
C GLY A 84 6.68 11.61 12.05
N ARG A 85 6.94 12.41 11.01
CA ARG A 85 5.91 12.87 10.08
C ARG A 85 5.30 11.69 9.29
N ALA A 86 6.16 10.81 8.78
CA ALA A 86 5.72 9.63 8.05
C ALA A 86 4.90 8.69 8.94
N LEU A 87 5.27 8.53 10.22
CA LEU A 87 4.51 7.76 11.20
C LEU A 87 3.13 8.37 11.47
N LEU A 88 3.04 9.69 11.65
CA LEU A 88 1.74 10.36 11.83
C LEU A 88 0.85 10.20 10.61
N SER A 89 1.39 10.38 9.42
CA SER A 89 0.64 10.19 8.17
C SER A 89 0.21 8.74 7.99
N LEU A 90 1.07 7.77 8.33
CA LEU A 90 0.74 6.34 8.32
C LEU A 90 -0.41 6.02 9.28
N LEU A 91 -0.36 6.54 10.50
CA LEU A 91 -1.43 6.35 11.49
C LEU A 91 -2.73 7.02 11.05
N ALA A 92 -2.66 8.22 10.48
CA ALA A 92 -3.84 8.91 9.95
C ALA A 92 -4.47 8.14 8.79
N ALA A 93 -3.66 7.65 7.83
CA ALA A 93 -4.13 6.83 6.72
C ALA A 93 -4.71 5.48 7.19
N ALA A 94 -4.08 4.84 8.19
CA ALA A 94 -4.60 3.61 8.78
C ALA A 94 -5.93 3.83 9.51
N LEU A 95 -6.06 4.94 10.26
CA LEU A 95 -7.32 5.31 10.90
C LEU A 95 -8.41 5.60 9.86
N LEU A 96 -8.08 6.35 8.81
CA LEU A 96 -9.00 6.62 7.70
C LEU A 96 -9.45 5.32 7.04
N ALA A 97 -8.53 4.40 6.71
CA ALA A 97 -8.86 3.10 6.15
C ALA A 97 -9.78 2.30 7.07
N ALA A 98 -9.53 2.31 8.39
CA ALA A 98 -10.37 1.64 9.37
C ALA A 98 -11.79 2.24 9.42
N VAL A 99 -11.91 3.57 9.47
CA VAL A 99 -13.21 4.27 9.50
C VAL A 99 -13.99 3.99 8.22
N LEU A 100 -13.36 4.15 7.04
CA LEU A 100 -14.01 3.86 5.76
C LEU A 100 -14.45 2.40 5.65
N SER A 101 -13.65 1.46 6.16
CA SER A 101 -14.00 0.03 6.16
C SER A 101 -15.16 -0.32 7.10
N LEU A 102 -15.44 0.51 8.10
CA LEU A 102 -16.63 0.36 8.96
C LEU A 102 -17.89 0.93 8.29
N LEU A 103 -17.74 1.97 7.46
CA LEU A 103 -18.84 2.60 6.72
C LEU A 103 -19.25 1.81 5.48
N LEU A 104 -18.31 1.06 4.89
CA LEU A 104 -18.49 0.28 3.68
C LEU A 104 -18.99 -1.14 3.99
N PRO A 105 -19.55 -1.86 2.98
CA PRO A 105 -19.99 -3.24 3.14
C PRO A 105 -18.94 -4.15 3.77
N ALA A 106 -19.39 -5.06 4.65
CA ALA A 106 -18.48 -5.97 5.36
C ALA A 106 -17.62 -6.87 4.46
N ALA A 107 -18.08 -7.10 3.23
CA ALA A 107 -17.35 -7.85 2.20
C ALA A 107 -15.97 -7.23 1.84
N LEU A 108 -15.77 -5.92 2.06
CA LEU A 108 -14.49 -5.26 1.81
C LEU A 108 -13.45 -5.47 2.92
N ARG A 109 -13.87 -5.84 4.13
CA ARG A 109 -12.97 -5.96 5.29
C ARG A 109 -11.80 -6.93 5.08
N PRO A 110 -11.98 -8.11 4.43
CA PRO A 110 -10.86 -9.01 4.15
C PRO A 110 -9.77 -8.39 3.28
N LEU A 111 -10.11 -7.42 2.39
CA LEU A 111 -9.13 -6.75 1.55
C LEU A 111 -8.11 -5.95 2.36
N ASN A 112 -8.51 -5.38 3.50
CA ASN A 112 -7.58 -4.71 4.42
C ASN A 112 -6.53 -5.68 4.98
N ALA A 113 -6.93 -6.91 5.32
CA ALA A 113 -6.00 -7.93 5.79
C ALA A 113 -4.98 -8.31 4.68
N VAL A 114 -5.47 -8.42 3.43
CA VAL A 114 -4.60 -8.65 2.27
C VAL A 114 -3.65 -7.47 2.07
N LEU A 115 -4.13 -6.23 2.16
CA LEU A 115 -3.29 -5.04 2.07
C LEU A 115 -2.21 -5.04 3.16
N VAL A 116 -2.57 -5.29 4.42
CA VAL A 116 -1.60 -5.35 5.53
C VAL A 116 -0.54 -6.43 5.28
N ALA A 117 -0.94 -7.60 4.77
CA ALA A 117 0.00 -8.65 4.40
C ALA A 117 0.96 -8.19 3.27
N LEU A 118 0.43 -7.52 2.24
CA LEU A 118 1.25 -6.97 1.15
C LEU A 118 2.20 -5.88 1.64
N LEU A 119 1.76 -4.98 2.53
CA LEU A 119 2.61 -3.98 3.18
C LEU A 119 3.75 -4.62 3.98
N GLY A 120 3.44 -5.68 4.74
CA GLY A 120 4.43 -6.45 5.48
C GLY A 120 5.47 -7.13 4.56
N LEU A 121 5.00 -7.73 3.46
CA LEU A 121 5.87 -8.33 2.43
C LEU A 121 6.72 -7.27 1.73
N GLY A 122 6.14 -6.12 1.39
CA GLY A 122 6.85 -4.98 0.79
C GLY A 122 7.96 -4.47 1.72
N ALA A 123 7.66 -4.27 3.00
CA ALA A 123 8.64 -3.86 3.99
C ALA A 123 9.76 -4.90 4.17
N ALA A 124 9.42 -6.21 4.20
CA ALA A 124 10.39 -7.28 4.29
C ALA A 124 11.29 -7.40 3.04
N ALA A 125 10.72 -7.23 1.83
CA ALA A 125 11.46 -7.21 0.58
C ALA A 125 12.46 -6.05 0.55
N ARG A 126 12.01 -4.86 0.93
CA ARG A 126 12.83 -3.66 0.98
C ARG A 126 14.00 -3.79 1.96
N ARG A 127 13.78 -4.40 3.13
CA ARG A 127 14.87 -4.73 4.08
C ARG A 127 15.99 -5.57 3.44
N ARG A 128 15.65 -6.34 2.41
CA ARG A 128 16.61 -7.15 1.62
C ARG A 128 17.14 -6.42 0.38
N GLY A 129 16.86 -5.14 0.22
CA GLY A 129 17.24 -4.35 -0.96
C GLY A 129 16.45 -4.74 -2.23
N MET A 130 15.29 -5.39 -2.08
CA MET A 130 14.44 -5.81 -3.19
C MET A 130 13.20 -4.93 -3.29
N ASP A 131 12.87 -4.52 -4.50
CA ASP A 131 11.57 -3.90 -4.79
C ASP A 131 10.51 -4.98 -4.99
N LEU A 132 9.26 -4.67 -4.60
CA LEU A 132 8.11 -5.55 -4.79
C LEU A 132 7.06 -4.90 -5.72
N PRO A 133 7.38 -4.67 -7.02
CA PRO A 133 6.45 -3.99 -7.93
C PRO A 133 5.17 -4.79 -8.21
N ALA A 134 5.21 -6.12 -8.09
CA ALA A 134 4.02 -6.96 -8.20
C ALA A 134 3.06 -6.71 -7.01
N GLY A 135 3.59 -6.54 -5.79
CA GLY A 135 2.79 -6.19 -4.62
C GLY A 135 2.17 -4.81 -4.73
N GLU A 136 2.92 -3.84 -5.25
CA GLU A 136 2.45 -2.48 -5.56
C GLU A 136 1.29 -2.50 -6.55
N ALA A 137 1.44 -3.20 -7.67
CA ALA A 137 0.39 -3.34 -8.68
C ALA A 137 -0.86 -4.04 -8.13
N LEU A 138 -0.68 -5.09 -7.32
CA LEU A 138 -1.80 -5.79 -6.69
C LEU A 138 -2.51 -4.91 -5.67
N ALA A 139 -1.77 -4.15 -4.86
CA ALA A 139 -2.35 -3.24 -3.87
C ALA A 139 -3.10 -2.07 -4.54
N ALA A 140 -2.49 -1.41 -5.52
CA ALA A 140 -3.05 -0.22 -6.15
C ALA A 140 -4.21 -0.55 -7.11
N VAL A 141 -4.04 -1.58 -7.95
CA VAL A 141 -5.01 -1.88 -9.02
C VAL A 141 -5.88 -3.08 -8.69
N GLY A 142 -5.27 -4.21 -8.27
CA GLY A 142 -6.02 -5.44 -8.01
C GLY A 142 -6.99 -5.30 -6.84
N LEU A 143 -6.53 -4.79 -5.69
CA LEU A 143 -7.41 -4.57 -4.53
C LEU A 143 -8.39 -3.43 -4.76
N GLY A 144 -7.99 -2.37 -5.48
CA GLY A 144 -8.88 -1.27 -5.87
C GLY A 144 -10.04 -1.77 -6.73
N TRP A 145 -9.78 -2.60 -7.73
CA TRP A 145 -10.80 -3.25 -8.53
C TRP A 145 -11.74 -4.11 -7.69
N LEU A 146 -11.20 -4.98 -6.84
CA LEU A 146 -11.99 -5.84 -5.96
C LEU A 146 -12.84 -5.03 -4.99
N ALA A 147 -12.32 -3.92 -4.46
CA ALA A 147 -13.08 -3.04 -3.59
C ALA A 147 -14.28 -2.43 -4.32
N GLY A 148 -14.09 -1.96 -5.56
CA GLY A 148 -15.17 -1.48 -6.41
C GLY A 148 -16.22 -2.54 -6.67
N HIS A 149 -15.81 -3.75 -7.03
CA HIS A 149 -16.73 -4.86 -7.29
C HIS A 149 -17.52 -5.26 -6.03
N LEU A 150 -16.82 -5.52 -4.92
CA LEU A 150 -17.44 -5.98 -3.67
C LEU A 150 -18.33 -4.94 -2.98
N ALA A 151 -18.22 -3.68 -3.38
CA ALA A 151 -19.12 -2.63 -2.90
C ALA A 151 -20.54 -2.77 -3.46
N PHE A 152 -20.69 -3.36 -4.68
CA PHE A 152 -21.96 -3.43 -5.41
C PHE A 152 -22.40 -4.85 -5.77
N ALA A 153 -21.51 -5.83 -5.70
CA ALA A 153 -21.75 -7.20 -6.07
C ALA A 153 -21.14 -8.21 -5.10
N PRO A 154 -21.66 -9.44 -5.03
CA PRO A 154 -21.07 -10.49 -4.22
C PRO A 154 -19.69 -10.90 -4.75
N PRO A 155 -18.85 -11.55 -3.93
CA PRO A 155 -17.55 -12.05 -4.36
C PRO A 155 -17.70 -13.13 -5.44
N GLU A 156 -17.06 -12.92 -6.57
CA GLU A 156 -17.06 -13.85 -7.69
C GLU A 156 -15.62 -14.17 -8.12
N GLY A 157 -15.39 -15.44 -8.52
CA GLY A 157 -14.07 -15.86 -9.00
C GLY A 157 -13.62 -15.13 -10.27
N THR A 158 -14.57 -14.78 -11.12
CA THR A 158 -14.36 -14.00 -12.37
C THR A 158 -13.83 -12.60 -12.08
N SER A 159 -14.37 -11.93 -11.06
CA SER A 159 -13.90 -10.61 -10.63
C SER A 159 -12.49 -10.68 -10.03
N ALA A 160 -12.19 -11.74 -9.28
CA ALA A 160 -10.84 -11.97 -8.76
C ALA A 160 -9.82 -12.22 -9.89
N LEU A 161 -10.19 -13.01 -10.91
CA LEU A 161 -9.34 -13.21 -12.09
C LEU A 161 -9.12 -11.91 -12.85
N LEU A 162 -10.15 -11.09 -13.04
CA LEU A 162 -10.02 -9.79 -13.70
C LEU A 162 -9.11 -8.85 -12.90
N ALA A 163 -9.24 -8.83 -11.58
CA ALA A 163 -8.34 -8.08 -10.69
C ALA A 163 -6.87 -8.50 -10.86
N LEU A 164 -6.61 -9.81 -10.98
CA LEU A 164 -5.26 -10.34 -11.22
C LEU A 164 -4.73 -9.97 -12.61
N CYS A 165 -5.57 -10.03 -13.65
CA CYS A 165 -5.18 -9.62 -15.00
C CYS A 165 -4.82 -8.12 -15.05
N LEU A 166 -5.62 -7.27 -14.39
CA LEU A 166 -5.37 -5.83 -14.31
C LEU A 166 -4.11 -5.53 -13.46
N ALA A 167 -3.92 -6.24 -12.36
CA ALA A 167 -2.71 -6.13 -11.55
C ALA A 167 -1.46 -6.59 -12.32
N LEU A 168 -1.55 -7.65 -13.13
CA LEU A 168 -0.46 -8.09 -14.00
C LEU A 168 -0.09 -7.02 -15.02
N SER A 169 -1.09 -6.41 -15.65
CA SER A 169 -0.90 -5.28 -16.57
C SER A 169 -0.22 -4.10 -15.86
N ALA A 170 -0.71 -3.70 -14.70
CA ALA A 170 -0.12 -2.62 -13.91
C ALA A 170 1.33 -2.93 -13.48
N TRP A 171 1.60 -4.18 -13.10
CA TRP A 171 2.97 -4.63 -12.83
C TRP A 171 3.87 -4.48 -14.07
N GLY A 172 3.38 -4.85 -15.25
CA GLY A 172 4.07 -4.60 -16.52
C GLY A 172 4.39 -3.12 -16.72
N GLY A 173 3.42 -2.23 -16.48
CA GLY A 173 3.58 -0.78 -16.55
C GLY A 173 4.65 -0.24 -15.58
N LEU A 174 4.62 -0.68 -14.32
CA LEU A 174 5.63 -0.31 -13.32
C LEU A 174 7.04 -0.79 -13.70
N ARG A 175 7.15 -1.98 -14.29
CA ARG A 175 8.43 -2.49 -14.81
C ARG A 175 8.91 -1.72 -16.03
N LEU A 176 8.00 -1.27 -16.89
CA LEU A 176 8.31 -0.45 -18.06
C LEU A 176 8.86 0.92 -17.62
N ALA A 177 8.22 1.58 -16.66
CA ALA A 177 8.68 2.83 -16.07
C ALA A 177 10.09 2.73 -15.46
N ARG A 178 10.50 1.52 -15.04
CA ARG A 178 11.84 1.21 -14.49
C ARG A 178 12.79 0.59 -15.53
N ALA A 179 12.47 0.67 -16.82
CA ALA A 179 13.25 0.11 -17.95
C ALA A 179 13.64 -1.37 -17.77
N ARG A 180 12.75 -2.18 -17.18
CA ARG A 180 13.02 -3.61 -16.91
C ARG A 180 12.62 -4.48 -18.11
N ARG A 181 13.47 -5.48 -18.42
CA ARG A 181 13.20 -6.45 -19.51
C ARG A 181 11.88 -7.21 -19.26
N GLY A 182 11.16 -7.52 -20.33
CA GLY A 182 9.89 -8.27 -20.27
C GLY A 182 8.69 -7.47 -19.77
N ALA A 183 8.83 -6.16 -19.55
CA ALA A 183 7.78 -5.28 -19.07
C ALA A 183 6.58 -5.25 -20.03
N LEU A 184 6.83 -5.08 -21.32
CA LEU A 184 5.80 -5.06 -22.36
C LEU A 184 5.04 -6.37 -22.47
N LEU A 185 5.72 -7.51 -22.29
CA LEU A 185 5.06 -8.81 -22.28
C LEU A 185 4.02 -8.91 -21.15
N LEU A 186 4.40 -8.53 -19.93
CA LEU A 186 3.50 -8.54 -18.78
C LEU A 186 2.34 -7.56 -18.96
N LEU A 187 2.63 -6.36 -19.44
CA LEU A 187 1.63 -5.33 -19.69
C LEU A 187 0.59 -5.80 -20.72
N ASN A 188 1.04 -6.25 -21.88
CA ASN A 188 0.18 -6.68 -22.96
C ASN A 188 -0.58 -7.99 -22.60
N SER A 189 0.09 -8.98 -21.98
CA SER A 189 -0.56 -10.23 -21.58
C SER A 189 -1.66 -10.00 -20.54
N GLY A 190 -1.43 -9.10 -19.56
CA GLY A 190 -2.45 -8.74 -18.59
C GLY A 190 -3.67 -8.08 -19.23
N GLN A 191 -3.45 -7.14 -20.15
CA GLN A 191 -4.55 -6.47 -20.89
C GLN A 191 -5.29 -7.44 -21.82
N MET A 192 -4.58 -8.29 -22.55
CA MET A 192 -5.19 -9.30 -23.41
C MET A 192 -6.04 -10.29 -22.62
N ALA A 193 -5.51 -10.78 -21.50
CA ALA A 193 -6.25 -11.69 -20.63
C ALA A 193 -7.50 -11.03 -20.04
N ALA A 194 -7.41 -9.79 -19.61
CA ALA A 194 -8.55 -9.02 -19.10
C ALA A 194 -9.60 -8.79 -20.20
N ALA A 195 -9.19 -8.41 -21.43
CA ALA A 195 -10.10 -8.20 -22.56
C ALA A 195 -10.79 -9.52 -22.97
N ALA A 196 -10.05 -10.61 -23.03
CA ALA A 196 -10.60 -11.94 -23.35
C ALA A 196 -11.59 -12.40 -22.27
N LEU A 197 -11.29 -12.18 -20.99
CA LEU A 197 -12.19 -12.52 -19.89
C LEU A 197 -13.48 -11.68 -19.95
N LEU A 198 -13.39 -10.37 -20.19
CA LEU A 198 -14.55 -9.50 -20.34
C LEU A 198 -15.40 -9.88 -21.55
N ALA A 199 -14.78 -10.28 -22.67
CA ALA A 199 -15.50 -10.77 -23.84
C ALA A 199 -16.22 -12.10 -23.54
N ALA A 200 -15.56 -13.03 -22.82
CA ALA A 200 -16.17 -14.29 -22.40
C ALA A 200 -17.35 -14.10 -21.43
N LEU A 201 -17.30 -13.03 -20.61
CA LEU A 201 -18.38 -12.62 -19.71
C LEU A 201 -19.49 -11.81 -20.42
N GLN A 202 -19.45 -11.74 -21.74
CA GLN A 202 -20.41 -11.00 -22.58
C GLN A 202 -20.50 -9.50 -22.20
N GLN A 203 -19.36 -8.91 -21.84
CA GLN A 203 -19.21 -7.48 -21.54
C GLN A 203 -18.49 -6.78 -22.71
N PRO A 204 -19.17 -6.56 -23.87
CA PRO A 204 -18.49 -6.14 -25.10
C PRO A 204 -17.94 -4.72 -25.02
N LEU A 205 -18.60 -3.80 -24.29
CA LEU A 205 -18.15 -2.42 -24.18
C LEU A 205 -16.81 -2.30 -23.43
N PRO A 206 -16.65 -2.80 -22.17
CA PRO A 206 -15.36 -2.72 -21.48
C PRO A 206 -14.29 -3.57 -22.17
N ALA A 207 -14.64 -4.72 -22.78
CA ALA A 207 -13.70 -5.52 -23.57
C ALA A 207 -13.17 -4.73 -24.78
N GLY A 208 -14.05 -4.07 -25.52
CA GLY A 208 -13.72 -3.25 -26.68
C GLY A 208 -12.84 -2.04 -26.32
N LEU A 209 -13.18 -1.34 -25.23
CA LEU A 209 -12.37 -0.22 -24.74
C LEU A 209 -10.95 -0.67 -24.35
N LEU A 210 -10.83 -1.81 -23.65
CA LEU A 210 -9.53 -2.35 -23.26
C LEU A 210 -8.71 -2.82 -24.47
N ALA A 211 -9.37 -3.41 -25.47
CA ALA A 211 -8.73 -3.80 -26.73
C ALA A 211 -8.24 -2.58 -27.53
N LEU A 212 -9.02 -1.50 -27.58
CA LEU A 212 -8.61 -0.23 -28.23
C LEU A 212 -7.40 0.40 -27.51
N LEU A 213 -7.39 0.40 -26.18
CA LEU A 213 -6.24 0.86 -25.40
C LEU A 213 -5.00 0.03 -25.69
N LEU A 214 -5.13 -1.29 -25.76
CA LEU A 214 -4.04 -2.20 -26.12
C LEU A 214 -3.50 -1.92 -27.53
N LEU A 215 -4.39 -1.77 -28.52
CA LEU A 215 -3.98 -1.45 -29.89
C LEU A 215 -3.27 -0.10 -29.98
N GLY A 216 -3.80 0.94 -29.34
CA GLY A 216 -3.17 2.25 -29.28
C GLY A 216 -1.78 2.19 -28.62
N GLN A 217 -1.66 1.42 -27.55
CA GLN A 217 -0.39 1.21 -26.86
C GLN A 217 0.63 0.48 -27.73
N VAL A 218 0.22 -0.61 -28.44
CA VAL A 218 1.10 -1.35 -29.34
C VAL A 218 1.56 -0.46 -30.50
N ALA A 219 0.67 0.38 -31.05
CA ALA A 219 1.01 1.32 -32.10
C ALA A 219 2.05 2.38 -31.65
N LEU A 220 2.02 2.78 -30.36
CA LEU A 220 2.97 3.76 -29.80
C LEU A 220 4.28 3.14 -29.28
N GLN A 221 4.36 1.81 -29.15
CA GLN A 221 5.57 1.13 -28.66
C GLN A 221 6.86 1.47 -29.42
N PRO A 222 6.88 1.58 -30.77
CA PRO A 222 8.09 1.95 -31.50
C PRO A 222 8.65 3.32 -31.10
N SER A 223 7.78 4.29 -30.79
CA SER A 223 8.17 5.63 -30.36
C SER A 223 8.64 5.71 -28.90
N LEU A 224 8.31 4.72 -28.08
CA LEU A 224 8.74 4.62 -26.68
C LEU A 224 10.07 3.84 -26.52
N ALA A 225 10.48 3.13 -27.56
CA ALA A 225 11.71 2.32 -27.56
C ALA A 225 12.90 3.04 -28.20
N SER A 226 12.68 4.19 -28.84
CA SER A 226 13.70 5.10 -29.38
C SER A 226 14.15 6.12 -28.33
#